data_232a1d1796de23a61014e8216b9a3600
#
_entry.id   232a1d1796de23a61014e8216b9a3600
#
_cell.length_a   1.000
_cell.length_b   1.000
_cell.length_c   1.000
_cell.angle_alpha   90.00
_cell.angle_beta   90.00
_cell.angle_gamma   90.00
#
_symmetry.space_group_name_H-M   'P 1'
#
loop_
_entity.id
_entity.type
_entity.pdbx_description
1 polymer ?
#
loop_
_entity_poly.entity_id
_entity_poly.type
_entity_poly.pdbx_seq_one_letter_code
_entity_poly.pdbx_strand_id
1 'polypeptide(L)'
;MQKYKPGDDVGELEFWPFDNPASNYRVTRGTPMTYGRIDQGGPGHTTRFGIWRCTEGAVECTEQGDELMTVLSGRCRIIRHGDGETRELGPGDTLFVHDGDRVTWDVLEEVTKVFFGHKTEGY
;
A
#
# COMPACT_ATOMS: atom_id res chain seq x y z
N MET A 1 -7.03 6.52 -19.85
CA MET A 1 -6.30 5.29 -19.46
C MET A 1 -5.02 5.67 -18.75
N GLN A 2 -4.75 5.08 -17.59
CA GLN A 2 -3.49 5.26 -16.87
C GLN A 2 -2.55 4.10 -17.18
N LYS A 3 -1.26 4.40 -17.33
CA LYS A 3 -0.22 3.41 -17.55
C LYS A 3 0.97 3.72 -16.66
N TYR A 4 1.42 2.74 -15.91
CA TYR A 4 2.58 2.88 -15.03
C TYR A 4 3.57 1.74 -15.28
N LYS A 5 4.85 2.05 -15.19
CA LYS A 5 5.93 1.07 -15.22
C LYS A 5 7.01 1.45 -14.21
N PRO A 6 7.85 0.50 -13.79
CA PRO A 6 8.95 0.79 -12.88
C PRO A 6 9.80 1.97 -13.35
N GLY A 7 10.10 2.88 -12.41
CA GLY A 7 10.90 4.07 -12.67
C GLY A 7 10.11 5.30 -13.14
N ASP A 8 8.81 5.18 -13.36
CA ASP A 8 7.99 6.32 -13.78
C ASP A 8 7.90 7.39 -12.68
N ASP A 9 7.90 8.65 -13.10
CA ASP A 9 7.47 9.75 -12.26
C ASP A 9 5.94 9.72 -12.20
N VAL A 10 5.40 9.46 -11.01
CA VAL A 10 3.95 9.33 -10.83
C VAL A 10 3.25 10.68 -10.61
N GLY A 11 4.00 11.79 -10.57
CA GLY A 11 3.46 13.12 -10.35
C GLY A 11 3.19 13.43 -8.88
N GLU A 12 2.38 14.45 -8.63
CA GLU A 12 2.07 14.92 -7.28
C GLU A 12 1.22 13.93 -6.51
N LEU A 13 1.55 13.76 -5.21
CA LEU A 13 0.82 12.93 -4.26
C LEU A 13 0.41 13.77 -3.07
N GLU A 14 -0.70 13.40 -2.42
CA GLU A 14 -1.19 14.01 -1.19
C GLU A 14 -0.62 13.28 0.02
N PHE A 15 -0.47 13.99 1.14
CA PHE A 15 -0.16 13.34 2.41
C PHE A 15 -1.37 12.53 2.88
N TRP A 16 -1.14 11.25 3.18
CA TRP A 16 -2.16 10.32 3.70
C TRP A 16 -1.78 9.90 5.12
N PRO A 17 -2.32 10.54 6.16
CA PRO A 17 -2.01 10.16 7.54
C PRO A 17 -2.56 8.78 7.89
N PHE A 18 -1.96 8.14 8.90
CA PHE A 18 -2.43 6.86 9.44
C PHE A 18 -3.63 7.08 10.37
N ASP A 19 -4.75 7.53 9.85
CA ASP A 19 -5.90 7.96 10.64
C ASP A 19 -7.19 7.15 10.43
N ASN A 20 -7.17 6.10 9.59
CA ASN A 20 -8.33 5.24 9.42
C ASN A 20 -8.40 4.23 10.58
N PRO A 21 -9.39 4.33 11.50
CA PRO A 21 -9.48 3.42 12.65
C PRO A 21 -9.62 1.94 12.25
N ALA A 22 -10.27 1.66 11.11
CA ALA A 22 -10.45 0.30 10.64
C ALA A 22 -9.13 -0.38 10.27
N SER A 23 -8.14 0.39 9.83
CA SER A 23 -6.81 -0.13 9.50
C SER A 23 -5.96 -0.41 10.74
N ASN A 24 -6.29 0.21 11.86
CA ASN A 24 -5.61 0.01 13.14
C ASN A 24 -4.09 0.08 13.00
N TYR A 25 -3.59 1.21 12.52
CA TYR A 25 -2.17 1.44 12.26
C TYR A 25 -1.33 1.45 13.52
N ARG A 26 -0.15 0.84 13.45
CA ARG A 26 0.85 0.91 14.51
C ARG A 26 2.25 1.01 13.88
N VAL A 27 2.92 2.13 14.12
CA VAL A 27 4.31 2.30 13.69
C VAL A 27 5.22 1.48 14.62
N THR A 28 6.07 0.64 14.04
CA THR A 28 6.98 -0.25 14.79
C THR A 28 8.45 0.08 14.60
N ARG A 29 8.80 0.87 13.57
CA ARG A 29 10.18 1.31 13.34
C ARG A 29 10.18 2.64 12.59
N GLY A 30 11.02 3.57 13.02
CA GLY A 30 11.22 4.86 12.37
C GLY A 30 10.00 5.76 12.42
N THR A 31 9.90 6.66 11.46
CA THR A 31 8.80 7.61 11.31
C THR A 31 8.31 7.57 9.86
N PRO A 32 7.71 6.46 9.42
CA PRO A 32 7.22 6.37 8.05
C PRO A 32 6.10 7.37 7.80
N MET A 33 6.11 7.97 6.62
CA MET A 33 5.07 8.88 6.16
C MET A 33 4.52 8.36 4.84
N THR A 34 3.20 8.42 4.69
CA THR A 34 2.53 7.91 3.49
C THR A 34 1.91 9.04 2.68
N TYR A 35 1.96 8.86 1.38
CA TYR A 35 1.41 9.77 0.39
C TYR A 35 0.68 8.95 -0.66
N GLY A 36 -0.31 9.54 -1.30
CA GLY A 36 -1.03 8.82 -2.34
C GLY A 36 -1.91 9.68 -3.20
N ARG A 37 -2.54 9.02 -4.13
CA ARG A 37 -3.53 9.60 -5.03
C ARG A 37 -4.47 8.52 -5.50
N ILE A 38 -5.77 8.81 -5.50
CA ILE A 38 -6.77 7.94 -6.12
C ILE A 38 -7.01 8.45 -7.54
N ASP A 39 -6.74 7.58 -8.52
CA ASP A 39 -6.97 7.88 -9.93
C ASP A 39 -8.39 7.47 -10.37
N GLN A 40 -8.93 6.39 -9.79
CA GLN A 40 -10.27 5.87 -10.10
C GLN A 40 -10.92 5.33 -8.83
N GLY A 41 -12.23 5.54 -8.68
CA GLY A 41 -12.99 4.98 -7.57
C GLY A 41 -12.71 5.69 -6.24
N GLY A 42 -12.60 4.91 -5.18
CA GLY A 42 -12.35 5.42 -3.82
C GLY A 42 -13.63 5.58 -3.01
N PRO A 43 -13.72 6.60 -2.12
CA PRO A 43 -14.87 6.74 -1.25
C PRO A 43 -16.21 6.71 -1.99
N GLY A 44 -17.13 5.88 -1.51
CA GLY A 44 -18.43 5.66 -2.15
C GLY A 44 -18.44 4.60 -3.25
N HIS A 45 -17.31 3.97 -3.55
CA HIS A 45 -17.17 2.92 -4.56
C HIS A 45 -16.66 1.62 -3.92
N THR A 46 -16.89 0.49 -4.60
CA THR A 46 -16.36 -0.81 -4.16
C THR A 46 -14.93 -1.06 -4.65
N THR A 47 -14.43 -0.23 -5.56
CA THR A 47 -13.08 -0.34 -6.10
C THR A 47 -12.33 0.98 -5.94
N ARG A 48 -11.01 0.89 -5.93
CA ARG A 48 -10.14 2.06 -6.03
C ARG A 48 -8.85 1.68 -6.76
N PHE A 49 -8.33 2.63 -7.52
CA PHE A 49 -7.09 2.49 -8.25
C PHE A 49 -6.27 3.75 -8.04
N GLY A 50 -5.00 3.59 -7.69
CA GLY A 50 -4.17 4.75 -7.43
C GLY A 50 -2.73 4.42 -7.14
N ILE A 51 -2.07 5.41 -6.54
CA ILE A 51 -0.65 5.36 -6.16
C ILE A 51 -0.54 5.50 -4.65
N TRP A 52 0.36 4.73 -4.06
CA TRP A 52 0.74 4.84 -2.65
C TRP A 52 2.26 4.88 -2.54
N ARG A 53 2.75 5.75 -1.69
CA ARG A 53 4.18 5.90 -1.38
C ARG A 53 4.37 5.93 0.12
N CYS A 54 5.41 5.25 0.58
CA CYS A 54 5.77 5.26 2.00
C CYS A 54 7.27 5.45 2.15
N THR A 55 7.66 6.37 3.02
CA THR A 55 9.06 6.58 3.37
C THR A 55 9.58 5.45 4.24
N GLU A 56 10.90 5.35 4.42
CA GLU A 56 11.55 4.31 5.21
C GLU A 56 10.96 4.21 6.62
N GLY A 57 10.74 2.98 7.07
CA GLY A 57 10.17 2.68 8.37
C GLY A 57 9.29 1.44 8.31
N ALA A 58 8.67 1.09 9.45
CA ALA A 58 7.77 -0.04 9.49
C ALA A 58 6.45 0.32 10.17
N VAL A 59 5.35 -0.15 9.58
CA VAL A 59 4.00 0.08 10.07
C VAL A 59 3.16 -1.18 9.92
N GLU A 60 2.45 -1.53 10.99
CA GLU A 60 1.46 -2.60 10.96
C GLU A 60 0.10 -2.01 10.57
N CYS A 61 -0.67 -2.77 9.82
CA CYS A 61 -2.07 -2.40 9.53
C CYS A 61 -2.92 -3.62 9.23
N THR A 62 -4.23 -3.42 9.33
CA THR A 62 -5.22 -4.38 8.82
C THR A 62 -5.64 -3.90 7.45
N GLU A 63 -5.44 -4.75 6.45
CA GLU A 63 -5.77 -4.43 5.06
C GLU A 63 -7.28 -4.23 4.90
N GLN A 64 -7.65 -3.15 4.24
CA GLN A 64 -9.04 -2.79 3.95
C GLN A 64 -9.35 -3.11 2.50
N GLY A 65 -10.06 -4.21 2.27
CA GLY A 65 -10.33 -4.77 0.96
C GLY A 65 -9.19 -5.63 0.43
N ASP A 66 -9.47 -6.36 -0.63
CA ASP A 66 -8.44 -7.06 -1.38
C ASP A 66 -7.63 -6.06 -2.18
N GLU A 67 -6.32 -6.26 -2.28
CA GLU A 67 -5.48 -5.33 -3.02
C GLU A 67 -4.46 -6.08 -3.88
N LEU A 68 -4.43 -5.72 -5.16
CA LEU A 68 -3.40 -6.11 -6.10
C LEU A 68 -2.48 -4.91 -6.31
N MET A 69 -1.18 -5.09 -6.17
CA MET A 69 -0.24 -3.98 -6.30
C MET A 69 1.01 -4.38 -7.06
N THR A 70 1.64 -3.40 -7.69
CA THR A 70 2.95 -3.55 -8.33
C THR A 70 3.86 -2.43 -7.83
N VAL A 71 5.06 -2.79 -7.39
CA VAL A 71 6.07 -1.82 -6.96
C VAL A 71 6.68 -1.14 -8.16
N LEU A 72 6.72 0.20 -8.14
CA LEU A 72 7.31 1.03 -9.19
C LEU A 72 8.72 1.47 -8.84
N SER A 73 9.00 1.70 -7.56
CA SER A 73 10.32 2.11 -7.07
C SER A 73 10.49 1.76 -5.60
N GLY A 74 11.75 1.68 -5.16
CA GLY A 74 12.08 1.38 -3.78
C GLY A 74 12.04 -0.11 -3.47
N ARG A 75 12.11 -0.42 -2.17
CA ARG A 75 12.10 -1.80 -1.69
C ARG A 75 11.35 -1.89 -0.37
N CYS A 76 10.56 -2.94 -0.20
CA CYS A 76 9.88 -3.21 1.04
C CYS A 76 9.76 -4.72 1.28
N ARG A 77 9.36 -5.04 2.49
CA ARG A 77 9.05 -6.40 2.90
C ARG A 77 7.65 -6.38 3.50
N ILE A 78 6.81 -7.35 3.10
CA ILE A 78 5.50 -7.54 3.67
C ILE A 78 5.53 -8.80 4.52
N ILE A 79 5.06 -8.68 5.77
CA ILE A 79 5.00 -9.78 6.71
C ILE A 79 3.54 -9.96 7.13
N ARG A 80 2.95 -11.12 6.84
CA ARG A 80 1.60 -11.44 7.30
C ARG A 80 1.67 -12.01 8.70
N HIS A 81 0.89 -11.43 9.64
CA HIS A 81 1.00 -11.80 11.05
C HIS A 81 0.46 -13.21 11.35
N GLY A 82 -0.57 -13.66 10.62
CA GLY A 82 -1.22 -14.92 10.91
C GLY A 82 -0.31 -16.13 10.84
N ASP A 83 0.52 -16.23 9.81
CA ASP A 83 1.42 -17.36 9.55
C ASP A 83 2.89 -16.96 9.42
N GLY A 84 3.21 -15.67 9.48
CA GLY A 84 4.56 -15.16 9.33
C GLY A 84 5.07 -15.17 7.89
N GLU A 85 4.20 -15.45 6.90
CA GLU A 85 4.59 -15.41 5.49
C GLU A 85 5.19 -14.05 5.15
N THR A 86 6.37 -14.05 4.54
CA THR A 86 7.12 -12.84 4.22
C THR A 86 7.45 -12.81 2.74
N ARG A 87 7.24 -11.64 2.12
CA ARG A 87 7.62 -11.39 0.73
C ARG A 87 8.43 -10.11 0.66
N GLU A 88 9.56 -10.17 -0.04
CA GLU A 88 10.38 -9.01 -0.34
C GLU A 88 10.01 -8.50 -1.74
N LEU A 89 9.80 -7.19 -1.87
CA LEU A 89 9.32 -6.56 -3.10
C LEU A 89 10.27 -5.45 -3.54
N GLY A 90 10.57 -5.45 -4.83
CA GLY A 90 11.28 -4.39 -5.53
C GLY A 90 10.55 -4.02 -6.82
N PRO A 91 11.11 -3.10 -7.62
CA PRO A 91 10.47 -2.62 -8.85
C PRO A 91 10.07 -3.76 -9.78
N GLY A 92 8.81 -3.76 -10.22
CA GLY A 92 8.24 -4.77 -11.10
C GLY A 92 7.58 -5.95 -10.38
N ASP A 93 7.78 -6.10 -9.07
CA ASP A 93 7.14 -7.18 -8.32
C ASP A 93 5.67 -6.84 -8.07
N THR A 94 4.83 -7.87 -8.17
CA THR A 94 3.40 -7.78 -7.93
C THR A 94 3.01 -8.64 -6.74
N LEU A 95 2.17 -8.09 -5.86
CA LEU A 95 1.68 -8.79 -4.67
C LEU A 95 0.16 -8.65 -4.59
N PHE A 96 -0.50 -9.69 -4.09
CA PHE A 96 -1.91 -9.65 -3.74
C PHE A 96 -2.06 -9.89 -2.24
N VAL A 97 -2.83 -9.04 -1.57
CA VAL A 97 -3.18 -9.21 -0.15
C VAL A 97 -4.69 -9.27 0.00
N HIS A 98 -5.15 -10.01 1.01
CA HIS A 98 -6.57 -10.22 1.25
C HIS A 98 -7.14 -9.22 2.26
N ASP A 99 -8.40 -8.88 2.06
CA ASP A 99 -9.19 -8.09 3.01
C ASP A 99 -9.07 -8.71 4.41
N GLY A 100 -8.79 -7.87 5.41
CA GLY A 100 -8.68 -8.30 6.80
C GLY A 100 -7.33 -8.87 7.21
N ASP A 101 -6.40 -9.09 6.29
CA ASP A 101 -5.04 -9.52 6.65
C ASP A 101 -4.38 -8.47 7.54
N ARG A 102 -3.81 -8.93 8.65
CA ARG A 102 -2.94 -8.10 9.48
C ARG A 102 -1.51 -8.27 8.99
N VAL A 103 -0.88 -7.18 8.56
CA VAL A 103 0.45 -7.20 7.95
C VAL A 103 1.34 -6.14 8.53
N THR A 104 2.66 -6.35 8.39
CA THR A 104 3.66 -5.31 8.58
C THR A 104 4.23 -4.92 7.22
N TRP A 105 4.18 -3.63 6.92
CA TRP A 105 4.93 -3.03 5.82
C TRP A 105 6.27 -2.57 6.38
N ASP A 106 7.33 -3.30 6.05
CA ASP A 106 8.70 -2.97 6.43
C ASP A 106 9.37 -2.31 5.22
N VAL A 107 9.38 -0.99 5.20
CA VAL A 107 9.89 -0.20 4.08
C VAL A 107 11.39 0.01 4.27
N LEU A 108 12.18 -0.64 3.43
CA LEU A 108 13.65 -0.62 3.47
C LEU A 108 14.22 0.59 2.73
N GLU A 109 13.60 0.96 1.62
CA GLU A 109 13.87 2.17 0.84
C GLU A 109 12.52 2.75 0.45
N GLU A 110 12.36 4.07 0.46
CA GLU A 110 11.09 4.72 0.08
C GLU A 110 10.47 3.99 -1.10
N VAL A 111 9.27 3.46 -0.88
CA VAL A 111 8.59 2.61 -1.85
C VAL A 111 7.40 3.33 -2.45
N THR A 112 7.25 3.18 -3.76
CA THR A 112 6.06 3.63 -4.50
C THR A 112 5.44 2.43 -5.19
N LYS A 113 4.13 2.27 -5.04
CA LYS A 113 3.38 1.21 -5.70
C LYS A 113 2.15 1.77 -6.41
N VAL A 114 1.78 1.13 -7.51
CA VAL A 114 0.44 1.27 -8.08
C VAL A 114 -0.43 0.16 -7.50
N PHE A 115 -1.67 0.48 -7.13
CA PHE A 115 -2.56 -0.50 -6.53
C PHE A 115 -3.97 -0.44 -7.12
N PHE A 116 -4.63 -1.60 -7.11
CA PHE A 116 -6.06 -1.74 -7.34
C PHE A 116 -6.65 -2.48 -6.15
N GLY A 117 -7.68 -1.92 -5.55
CA GLY A 117 -8.36 -2.51 -4.41
C GLY A 117 -9.84 -2.75 -4.67
N HIS A 118 -10.38 -3.77 -4.00
CA HIS A 118 -11.81 -4.08 -4.01
C HIS A 118 -12.27 -4.39 -2.59
N LYS A 119 -13.34 -3.75 -2.18
CA LYS A 119 -13.97 -3.96 -0.88
C LYS A 119 -15.48 -4.08 -1.05
N THR A 120 -16.03 -5.22 -0.66
CA THR A 120 -17.45 -5.53 -0.90
C THR A 120 -18.39 -4.49 -0.30
N GLU A 121 -18.08 -3.99 0.91
CA GLU A 121 -18.87 -2.97 1.59
C GLU A 121 -18.61 -1.55 1.06
N GLY A 122 -17.64 -1.39 0.19
CA GLY A 122 -17.21 -0.10 -0.32
C GLY A 122 -16.16 0.59 0.56
N TYR A 123 -15.58 1.56 -0.03
CA TYR A 123 -14.56 2.41 0.62
C TYR A 123 -15.15 3.66 1.23
#